data_1cf44665b4ff74e0446e8c959ecea896
#
_entry.id   1cf44665b4ff74e0446e8c959ecea896
#
_cell.length_a   1.000
_cell.length_b   1.000
_cell.length_c   1.000
_cell.angle_alpha   90.00
_cell.angle_beta   90.00
_cell.angle_gamma   90.00
#
_symmetry.space_group_name_H-M   'P 1'
#
loop_
_entity.id
_entity.type
_entity.pdbx_description
1 polymer ?
#
loop_
_entity_poly.entity_id
_entity_poly.type
_entity_poly.pdbx_seq_one_letter_code
_entity_poly.pdbx_strand_id
1 'polypeptide(L)'
;AIGAKIGSVRGDGIFSFSDYPATRTRVERLMQNLKNRMQAVVVNGIDAEWTLSNNKNSELAKQVFGKNVGRLSQSQYRRYFSTNDAARVAFQARRVGGLSLSDRVWNYTKQFKEEIELGLDVGIRSGRSAEEMSRDLRDYLKHPDKLFRRVRDEHGILQLSKRASEFHPGQGVY
;
A
#
# COMPACT_ATOMS: atom_id res chain seq x y z
N ALA A 1 15.14 -13.15 -14.10
CA ALA A 1 14.72 -14.51 -14.46
C ALA A 1 13.26 -14.61 -14.93
N ILE A 2 12.37 -13.66 -14.57
CA ILE A 2 10.96 -13.64 -15.05
C ILE A 2 10.90 -13.14 -16.50
N GLY A 3 11.65 -12.12 -16.87
CA GLY A 3 11.65 -11.54 -18.22
C GLY A 3 12.16 -12.47 -19.33
N ALA A 4 13.06 -13.41 -19.02
CA ALA A 4 13.61 -14.32 -20.01
C ALA A 4 12.64 -15.42 -20.49
N LYS A 5 11.54 -15.66 -19.76
CA LYS A 5 10.51 -16.65 -20.13
C LYS A 5 9.31 -16.04 -20.86
N ILE A 6 9.24 -14.74 -21.01
CA ILE A 6 8.11 -14.02 -21.62
C ILE A 6 8.32 -13.80 -23.13
N GLY A 7 9.39 -14.34 -23.70
CA GLY A 7 9.83 -14.09 -25.08
C GLY A 7 8.92 -14.53 -26.24
N SER A 8 7.65 -14.87 -25.97
CA SER A 8 6.69 -15.18 -27.03
C SER A 8 5.26 -14.79 -26.65
N VAL A 9 5.02 -13.51 -26.38
CA VAL A 9 3.65 -12.99 -26.40
C VAL A 9 3.22 -12.91 -27.86
N ARG A 10 2.58 -13.93 -28.34
CA ARG A 10 1.86 -13.94 -29.64
C ARG A 10 0.41 -13.62 -29.36
N GLY A 11 -0.09 -12.52 -29.87
CA GLY A 11 -1.51 -12.21 -29.90
C GLY A 11 -1.81 -10.75 -29.49
N ASP A 12 -2.97 -10.27 -29.93
CA ASP A 12 -3.49 -8.92 -29.65
C ASP A 12 -3.95 -8.71 -28.19
N GLY A 13 -3.71 -9.71 -27.32
CA GLY A 13 -4.08 -9.67 -25.90
C GLY A 13 -3.15 -8.78 -25.06
N ILE A 14 -3.72 -8.17 -24.01
CA ILE A 14 -2.96 -7.47 -22.99
C ILE A 14 -2.19 -8.50 -22.15
N PHE A 15 -0.91 -8.24 -21.87
CA PHE A 15 -0.10 -9.12 -21.02
C PHE A 15 -0.71 -9.28 -19.63
N SER A 16 -0.90 -10.53 -19.21
CA SER A 16 -1.31 -10.87 -17.84
C SER A 16 -0.47 -12.02 -17.28
N PHE A 17 -0.09 -11.94 -16.01
CA PHE A 17 0.54 -13.07 -15.33
C PHE A 17 -0.35 -14.31 -15.26
N SER A 18 -1.66 -14.15 -15.43
CA SER A 18 -2.62 -15.27 -15.46
C SER A 18 -2.40 -16.22 -16.61
N ASP A 19 -1.81 -15.75 -17.71
CA ASP A 19 -1.56 -16.54 -18.92
C ASP A 19 -0.31 -17.45 -18.79
N TYR A 20 0.43 -17.29 -17.69
CA TYR A 20 1.67 -18.03 -17.43
C TYR A 20 1.60 -18.75 -16.07
N PRO A 21 1.09 -20.02 -16.01
CA PRO A 21 0.78 -20.70 -14.75
C PRO A 21 1.94 -20.75 -13.74
N ALA A 22 3.16 -21.05 -14.18
CA ALA A 22 4.33 -21.09 -13.29
C ALA A 22 4.71 -19.71 -12.72
N THR A 23 4.54 -18.65 -13.52
CA THR A 23 4.78 -17.26 -13.12
C THR A 23 3.65 -16.76 -12.22
N ARG A 24 2.41 -17.09 -12.57
CA ARG A 24 1.21 -16.74 -11.79
C ARG A 24 1.34 -17.16 -10.33
N THR A 25 1.60 -18.44 -10.06
CA THR A 25 1.75 -18.95 -8.69
C THR A 25 2.84 -18.19 -7.90
N ARG A 26 3.95 -17.87 -8.56
CA ARG A 26 5.03 -17.09 -7.93
C ARG A 26 4.61 -15.65 -7.63
N VAL A 27 3.92 -15.01 -8.58
CA VAL A 27 3.41 -13.64 -8.40
C VAL A 27 2.37 -13.60 -7.29
N GLU A 28 1.41 -14.52 -7.27
CA GLU A 28 0.39 -14.62 -6.21
C GLU A 28 1.03 -14.74 -4.81
N ARG A 29 2.08 -15.56 -4.67
CA ARG A 29 2.84 -15.67 -3.41
C ARG A 29 3.53 -14.37 -3.03
N LEU A 30 4.15 -13.68 -3.99
CA LEU A 30 4.78 -12.38 -3.74
C LEU A 30 3.76 -11.32 -3.34
N MET A 31 2.59 -11.31 -3.97
CA MET A 31 1.47 -10.42 -3.64
C MET A 31 0.96 -10.66 -2.23
N GLN A 32 0.79 -11.93 -1.86
CA GLN A 32 0.37 -12.28 -0.49
C GLN A 32 1.41 -11.83 0.56
N ASN A 33 2.70 -12.04 0.27
CA ASN A 33 3.77 -11.58 1.15
C ASN A 33 3.81 -10.05 1.25
N LEU A 34 3.62 -9.34 0.15
CA LEU A 34 3.54 -7.88 0.15
C LEU A 34 2.36 -7.39 0.99
N LYS A 35 1.17 -7.96 0.79
CA LYS A 35 -0.02 -7.68 1.61
C LYS A 35 0.28 -7.84 3.10
N ASN A 36 0.84 -8.98 3.49
CA ASN A 36 1.11 -9.29 4.89
C ASN A 36 2.10 -8.28 5.51
N ARG A 37 3.16 -7.94 4.78
CA ARG A 37 4.14 -6.93 5.22
C ARG A 37 3.53 -5.55 5.34
N MET A 38 2.76 -5.10 4.36
CA MET A 38 2.09 -3.80 4.41
C MET A 38 1.11 -3.74 5.59
N GLN A 39 0.33 -4.79 5.81
CA GLN A 39 -0.60 -4.85 6.94
C GLN A 39 0.16 -4.79 8.27
N ALA A 40 1.25 -5.54 8.41
CA ALA A 40 2.08 -5.52 9.61
C ALA A 40 2.67 -4.12 9.88
N VAL A 41 3.18 -3.44 8.85
CA VAL A 41 3.72 -2.07 8.99
C VAL A 41 2.64 -1.11 9.48
N VAL A 42 1.42 -1.18 8.92
CA VAL A 42 0.32 -0.30 9.33
C VAL A 42 -0.13 -0.60 10.76
N VAL A 43 -0.31 -1.86 11.13
CA VAL A 43 -0.73 -2.25 12.47
C VAL A 43 0.32 -1.87 13.51
N ASN A 44 1.59 -2.20 13.26
CA ASN A 44 2.68 -1.85 14.17
C ASN A 44 2.87 -0.32 14.30
N GLY A 45 2.68 0.43 13.20
CA GLY A 45 2.70 1.89 13.23
C GLY A 45 1.58 2.46 14.11
N ILE A 46 0.36 1.94 13.99
CA ILE A 46 -0.76 2.34 14.85
C ILE A 46 -0.43 2.05 16.33
N ASP A 47 0.10 0.88 16.63
CA ASP A 47 0.45 0.49 18.00
C ASP A 47 1.55 1.39 18.60
N ALA A 48 2.57 1.69 17.81
CA ALA A 48 3.67 2.58 18.22
C ALA A 48 3.17 4.00 18.50
N GLU A 49 2.41 4.59 17.58
CA GLU A 49 1.86 5.94 17.71
C GLU A 49 0.85 6.03 18.86
N TRP A 50 0.04 4.98 19.07
CA TRP A 50 -0.88 4.92 20.21
C TRP A 50 -0.14 4.94 21.53
N THR A 51 0.91 4.13 21.65
CA THR A 51 1.76 4.07 22.85
C THR A 51 2.45 5.41 23.11
N LEU A 52 3.04 6.01 22.06
CA LEU A 52 3.69 7.31 22.15
C LEU A 52 2.72 8.41 22.62
N SER A 53 1.52 8.45 22.05
CA SER A 53 0.48 9.41 22.40
C SER A 53 0.01 9.24 23.84
N ASN A 54 -0.20 8.01 24.30
CA ASN A 54 -0.57 7.73 25.69
C ASN A 54 0.53 8.16 26.68
N ASN A 55 1.80 7.90 26.36
CA ASN A 55 2.91 8.31 27.17
C ASN A 55 2.98 9.85 27.29
N LYS A 56 2.88 10.56 26.17
CA LYS A 56 2.85 12.03 26.15
C LYS A 56 1.67 12.59 26.94
N ASN A 57 0.48 12.03 26.78
CA ASN A 57 -0.70 12.43 27.52
C ASN A 57 -0.53 12.20 29.03
N SER A 58 0.06 11.06 29.41
CA SER A 58 0.33 10.75 30.82
C SER A 58 1.36 11.70 31.43
N GLU A 59 2.41 12.06 30.69
CA GLU A 59 3.40 13.04 31.13
C GLU A 59 2.76 14.42 31.29
N LEU A 60 1.96 14.86 30.33
CA LEU A 60 1.23 16.12 30.40
C LEU A 60 0.29 16.17 31.63
N ALA A 61 -0.48 15.07 31.81
CA ALA A 61 -1.37 14.96 32.98
C ALA A 61 -0.58 15.03 34.30
N LYS A 62 0.57 14.37 34.41
CA LYS A 62 1.46 14.46 35.57
C LYS A 62 1.95 15.89 35.78
N GLN A 63 2.31 16.61 34.74
CA GLN A 63 2.74 18.02 34.86
C GLN A 63 1.60 18.91 35.34
N VAL A 64 0.39 18.74 34.78
CA VAL A 64 -0.79 19.54 35.16
C VAL A 64 -1.21 19.27 36.60
N PHE A 65 -1.30 18.01 37.01
CA PHE A 65 -1.72 17.67 38.38
C PHE A 65 -0.60 17.81 39.42
N GLY A 66 0.67 17.71 39.03
CA GLY A 66 1.82 17.83 39.90
C GLY A 66 1.72 16.93 41.14
N LYS A 67 1.88 17.51 42.32
CA LYS A 67 1.76 16.82 43.62
C LYS A 67 0.35 16.30 43.93
N ASN A 68 -0.67 16.73 43.19
CA ASN A 68 -2.06 16.33 43.38
C ASN A 68 -2.44 15.04 42.66
N VAL A 69 -1.54 14.42 41.89
CA VAL A 69 -1.82 13.13 41.23
C VAL A 69 -2.32 12.08 42.23
N GLY A 70 -1.71 11.99 43.42
CA GLY A 70 -2.11 11.05 44.47
C GLY A 70 -3.46 11.37 45.15
N ARG A 71 -4.05 12.52 44.86
CA ARG A 71 -5.37 12.93 45.39
C ARG A 71 -6.51 12.66 44.41
N LEU A 72 -6.19 12.17 43.18
CA LEU A 72 -7.21 11.84 42.20
C LEU A 72 -8.00 10.61 42.65
N SER A 73 -9.33 10.64 42.47
CA SER A 73 -10.15 9.45 42.63
C SER A 73 -9.75 8.39 41.59
N GLN A 74 -10.09 7.14 41.85
CA GLN A 74 -9.80 6.06 40.90
C GLN A 74 -10.40 6.31 39.51
N SER A 75 -11.59 6.88 39.44
CA SER A 75 -12.26 7.24 38.18
C SER A 75 -11.53 8.35 37.44
N GLN A 76 -11.10 9.38 38.15
CA GLN A 76 -10.28 10.47 37.58
C GLN A 76 -8.93 9.96 37.12
N TYR A 77 -8.23 9.14 37.92
CA TYR A 77 -6.97 8.54 37.53
C TYR A 77 -7.11 7.71 36.22
N ARG A 78 -8.10 6.83 36.17
CA ARG A 78 -8.38 6.05 34.92
C ARG A 78 -8.64 6.95 33.73
N ARG A 79 -9.39 8.03 33.90
CA ARG A 79 -9.71 8.96 32.81
C ARG A 79 -8.49 9.62 32.19
N TYR A 80 -7.48 9.96 32.99
CA TYR A 80 -6.30 10.68 32.53
C TYR A 80 -5.10 9.80 32.20
N PHE A 81 -5.03 8.61 32.78
CA PHE A 81 -3.86 7.73 32.69
C PHE A 81 -4.15 6.36 32.09
N SER A 82 -5.35 6.08 31.60
CA SER A 82 -5.63 4.81 30.91
C SER A 82 -5.05 4.81 29.50
N THR A 83 -4.62 3.65 29.04
CA THR A 83 -4.04 3.44 27.69
C THR A 83 -5.10 3.34 26.59
N ASN A 84 -6.38 3.30 26.95
CA ASN A 84 -7.51 3.17 26.00
C ASN A 84 -7.34 2.04 24.97
N ASP A 85 -6.83 0.88 25.38
CA ASP A 85 -6.56 -0.24 24.48
C ASP A 85 -7.81 -0.72 23.73
N ALA A 86 -8.98 -0.68 24.37
CA ALA A 86 -10.25 -1.02 23.70
C ALA A 86 -10.52 -0.09 22.49
N ALA A 87 -10.23 1.21 22.62
CA ALA A 87 -10.38 2.15 21.53
C ALA A 87 -9.33 1.91 20.42
N ARG A 88 -8.11 1.53 20.78
CA ARG A 88 -7.08 1.13 19.82
C ARG A 88 -7.52 -0.08 18.98
N VAL A 89 -8.00 -1.13 19.65
CA VAL A 89 -8.52 -2.33 18.97
C VAL A 89 -9.71 -1.99 18.07
N ALA A 90 -10.65 -1.18 18.54
CA ALA A 90 -11.79 -0.71 17.76
C ALA A 90 -11.34 0.10 16.53
N PHE A 91 -10.31 0.95 16.68
CA PHE A 91 -9.74 1.71 15.59
C PHE A 91 -9.11 0.81 14.51
N GLN A 92 -8.36 -0.22 14.91
CA GLN A 92 -7.76 -1.19 13.99
C GLN A 92 -8.83 -2.04 13.28
N ALA A 93 -9.90 -2.42 13.99
CA ALA A 93 -11.00 -3.22 13.46
C ALA A 93 -12.03 -2.43 12.63
N ARG A 94 -11.93 -1.09 12.62
CA ARG A 94 -12.92 -0.24 11.91
C ARG A 94 -12.98 -0.56 10.43
N ARG A 95 -14.18 -0.43 9.87
CA ARG A 95 -14.41 -0.48 8.43
C ARG A 95 -14.57 0.95 7.88
N VAL A 96 -14.04 1.17 6.69
CA VAL A 96 -14.17 2.44 5.96
C VAL A 96 -14.71 2.10 4.57
N GLY A 97 -15.87 2.62 4.22
CA GLY A 97 -16.56 2.22 2.99
C GLY A 97 -16.87 0.71 2.93
N GLY A 98 -17.18 0.09 4.08
CA GLY A 98 -17.44 -1.35 4.19
C GLY A 98 -16.17 -2.24 4.21
N LEU A 99 -14.99 -1.68 3.96
CA LEU A 99 -13.73 -2.42 3.85
C LEU A 99 -12.94 -2.39 5.16
N SER A 100 -12.44 -3.55 5.59
CA SER A 100 -11.45 -3.67 6.66
C SER A 100 -10.08 -3.12 6.23
N LEU A 101 -9.17 -2.98 7.19
CA LEU A 101 -7.77 -2.63 6.88
C LEU A 101 -7.14 -3.65 5.91
N SER A 102 -7.37 -4.94 6.15
CA SER A 102 -6.86 -6.01 5.29
C SER A 102 -7.40 -5.93 3.86
N ASP A 103 -8.70 -5.62 3.68
CA ASP A 103 -9.31 -5.47 2.37
C ASP A 103 -8.72 -4.29 1.60
N ARG A 104 -8.51 -3.15 2.29
CA ARG A 104 -7.89 -1.97 1.70
C ARG A 104 -6.44 -2.22 1.28
N VAL A 105 -5.65 -2.86 2.14
CA VAL A 105 -4.27 -3.26 1.80
C VAL A 105 -4.27 -4.22 0.62
N TRP A 106 -5.20 -5.16 0.56
CA TRP A 106 -5.33 -6.08 -0.57
C TRP A 106 -5.65 -5.35 -1.88
N ASN A 107 -6.56 -4.38 -1.85
CA ASN A 107 -6.90 -3.58 -3.02
C ASN A 107 -5.68 -2.79 -3.56
N TYR A 108 -4.89 -2.16 -2.68
CA TYR A 108 -3.63 -1.52 -3.10
C TYR A 108 -2.65 -2.51 -3.71
N THR A 109 -2.51 -3.69 -3.11
CA THR A 109 -1.61 -4.72 -3.61
C THR A 109 -2.04 -5.20 -4.99
N LYS A 110 -3.36 -5.36 -5.21
CA LYS A 110 -3.93 -5.74 -6.52
C LYS A 110 -3.67 -4.65 -7.56
N GLN A 111 -3.93 -3.40 -7.25
CA GLN A 111 -3.63 -2.28 -8.14
C GLN A 111 -2.15 -2.25 -8.53
N PHE A 112 -1.24 -2.46 -7.58
CA PHE A 112 0.19 -2.53 -7.86
C PHE A 112 0.54 -3.65 -8.83
N LYS A 113 -0.08 -4.83 -8.72
CA LYS A 113 0.09 -5.93 -9.69
C LYS A 113 -0.36 -5.50 -11.09
N GLU A 114 -1.54 -4.89 -11.20
CA GLU A 114 -2.10 -4.42 -12.48
C GLU A 114 -1.20 -3.37 -13.15
N GLU A 115 -0.62 -2.47 -12.38
CA GLU A 115 0.35 -1.49 -12.88
C GLU A 115 1.64 -2.15 -13.43
N ILE A 116 2.12 -3.19 -12.76
CA ILE A 116 3.28 -3.96 -13.25
C ILE A 116 2.93 -4.71 -14.54
N GLU A 117 1.78 -5.35 -14.61
CA GLU A 117 1.31 -6.04 -15.81
C GLU A 117 1.23 -5.07 -17.01
N LEU A 118 0.64 -3.88 -16.79
CA LEU A 118 0.58 -2.85 -17.82
C LEU A 118 1.98 -2.37 -18.25
N GLY A 119 2.87 -2.13 -17.31
CA GLY A 119 4.25 -1.73 -17.59
C GLY A 119 5.02 -2.76 -18.42
N LEU A 120 4.79 -4.04 -18.13
CA LEU A 120 5.35 -5.14 -18.92
C LEU A 120 4.73 -5.23 -20.31
N ASP A 121 3.41 -5.12 -20.44
CA ASP A 121 2.71 -5.12 -21.72
C ASP A 121 3.24 -4.06 -22.68
N VAL A 122 3.33 -2.83 -22.19
CA VAL A 122 3.89 -1.71 -22.95
C VAL A 122 5.36 -1.94 -23.31
N GLY A 123 6.16 -2.45 -22.37
CA GLY A 123 7.58 -2.77 -22.62
C GLY A 123 7.75 -3.80 -23.73
N ILE A 124 6.96 -4.87 -23.69
CA ILE A 124 6.98 -5.95 -24.68
C ILE A 124 6.56 -5.41 -26.06
N ARG A 125 5.44 -4.68 -26.14
CA ARG A 125 4.92 -4.11 -27.40
C ARG A 125 5.85 -3.08 -28.02
N SER A 126 6.60 -2.35 -27.20
CA SER A 126 7.62 -1.41 -27.67
C SER A 126 8.98 -2.05 -27.95
N GLY A 127 9.09 -3.36 -27.92
CA GLY A 127 10.33 -4.11 -28.24
C GLY A 127 11.45 -3.93 -27.21
N ARG A 128 11.13 -3.55 -25.97
CA ARG A 128 12.13 -3.33 -24.92
C ARG A 128 12.71 -4.66 -24.43
N SER A 129 13.99 -4.65 -24.10
CA SER A 129 14.63 -5.83 -23.55
C SER A 129 14.14 -6.16 -22.15
N ALA A 130 14.23 -7.44 -21.75
CA ALA A 130 13.88 -7.89 -20.39
C ALA A 130 14.72 -7.19 -19.32
N GLU A 131 15.95 -6.81 -19.65
CA GLU A 131 16.86 -6.10 -18.76
C GLU A 131 16.41 -4.66 -18.50
N GLU A 132 16.01 -3.93 -19.54
CA GLU A 132 15.46 -2.58 -19.43
C GLU A 132 14.17 -2.58 -18.61
N MET A 133 13.23 -3.49 -18.92
CA MET A 133 11.99 -3.64 -18.15
C MET A 133 12.26 -3.96 -16.68
N SER A 134 13.26 -4.81 -16.40
CA SER A 134 13.64 -5.13 -15.01
C SER A 134 14.25 -3.93 -14.27
N ARG A 135 14.97 -3.04 -14.93
CA ARG A 135 15.47 -1.78 -14.35
C ARG A 135 14.32 -0.84 -14.02
N ASP A 136 13.41 -0.64 -14.95
CA ASP A 136 12.23 0.19 -14.73
C ASP A 136 11.38 -0.28 -13.55
N LEU A 137 11.10 -1.60 -13.49
CA LEU A 137 10.36 -2.18 -12.37
C LEU A 137 11.05 -1.95 -11.02
N ARG A 138 12.40 -1.99 -10.98
CA ARG A 138 13.16 -1.66 -9.76
C ARG A 138 13.04 -0.18 -9.39
N ASP A 139 12.98 0.71 -10.36
CA ASP A 139 12.77 2.13 -10.12
C ASP A 139 11.37 2.43 -9.59
N TYR A 140 10.35 1.74 -10.08
CA TYR A 140 8.99 1.84 -9.51
C TYR A 140 8.91 1.37 -8.07
N LEU A 141 9.67 0.33 -7.68
CA LEU A 141 9.75 -0.13 -6.31
C LEU A 141 10.44 0.90 -5.37
N LYS A 142 11.40 1.65 -5.90
CA LYS A 142 12.09 2.70 -5.15
C LYS A 142 11.30 4.00 -5.09
N HIS A 143 10.55 4.29 -6.13
CA HIS A 143 9.79 5.52 -6.31
C HIS A 143 8.34 5.21 -6.65
N PRO A 144 7.51 4.74 -5.68
CA PRO A 144 6.14 4.32 -5.91
C PRO A 144 5.24 5.44 -6.48
N ASP A 145 5.63 6.71 -6.30
CA ASP A 145 4.94 7.85 -6.91
C ASP A 145 5.13 7.96 -8.43
N LYS A 146 6.12 7.24 -8.98
CA LYS A 146 6.38 7.15 -10.43
C LYS A 146 5.76 5.91 -11.06
N LEU A 147 4.64 5.43 -10.54
CA LEU A 147 3.94 4.29 -11.11
C LEU A 147 3.69 4.52 -12.61
N PHE A 148 3.92 3.48 -13.40
CA PHE A 148 3.89 3.56 -14.86
C PHE A 148 2.58 4.12 -15.41
N ARG A 149 1.47 3.76 -14.78
CA ARG A 149 0.12 4.11 -15.23
C ARG A 149 -0.31 5.51 -14.79
N ARG A 150 0.13 5.94 -13.61
CA ARG A 150 -0.35 7.18 -12.99
C ARG A 150 0.79 8.10 -12.64
N VAL A 151 0.58 9.38 -12.93
CA VAL A 151 1.43 10.49 -12.48
C VAL A 151 0.57 11.52 -11.76
N ARG A 152 1.14 12.24 -10.80
CA ARG A 152 0.43 13.36 -10.19
C ARG A 152 0.58 14.59 -11.07
N ASP A 153 -0.53 15.26 -11.32
CA ASP A 153 -0.51 16.56 -11.97
C ASP A 153 -0.07 17.67 -10.99
N GLU A 154 -0.05 18.91 -11.47
CA GLU A 154 0.32 20.09 -10.69
C GLU A 154 -0.59 20.34 -9.47
N HIS A 155 -1.79 19.78 -9.45
CA HIS A 155 -2.74 19.83 -8.34
C HIS A 155 -2.66 18.60 -7.43
N GLY A 156 -1.70 17.69 -7.67
CA GLY A 156 -1.52 16.45 -6.90
C GLY A 156 -2.53 15.35 -7.24
N ILE A 157 -3.36 15.51 -8.28
CA ILE A 157 -4.36 14.52 -8.71
C ILE A 157 -3.67 13.45 -9.55
N LEU A 158 -3.98 12.17 -9.28
CA LEU A 158 -3.45 11.04 -10.03
C LEU A 158 -4.11 10.97 -11.42
N GLN A 159 -3.30 11.15 -12.47
CA GLN A 159 -3.68 11.08 -13.87
C GLN A 159 -3.02 9.86 -14.54
N LEU A 160 -3.58 9.41 -15.67
CA LEU A 160 -2.87 8.47 -16.53
C LEU A 160 -1.56 9.10 -17.02
N SER A 161 -0.46 8.36 -16.96
CA SER A 161 0.78 8.81 -17.58
C SER A 161 0.57 8.97 -19.09
N LYS A 162 1.25 9.94 -19.72
CA LYS A 162 1.21 10.13 -21.17
C LYS A 162 1.47 8.83 -21.93
N ARG A 163 2.43 8.04 -21.46
CA ARG A 163 2.79 6.75 -22.03
C ARG A 163 1.66 5.71 -21.90
N ALA A 164 0.95 5.68 -20.78
CA ALA A 164 -0.18 4.78 -20.60
C ALA A 164 -1.38 5.18 -21.48
N SER A 165 -1.65 6.48 -21.64
CA SER A 165 -2.74 6.99 -22.48
C SER A 165 -2.52 6.77 -23.96
N GLU A 166 -1.26 6.74 -24.41
CA GLU A 166 -0.91 6.45 -25.81
C GLU A 166 -1.22 4.99 -26.21
N PHE A 167 -1.11 4.05 -25.25
CA PHE A 167 -1.38 2.63 -25.49
C PHE A 167 -2.83 2.20 -25.24
N HIS A 168 -3.57 2.99 -24.48
CA HIS A 168 -4.97 2.73 -24.15
C HIS A 168 -5.86 3.94 -24.47
N PRO A 169 -5.89 4.38 -25.74
CA PRO A 169 -6.77 5.50 -26.13
C PRO A 169 -8.23 5.09 -25.91
N GLY A 170 -8.93 5.79 -25.04
CA GLY A 170 -10.36 5.55 -24.79
C GLY A 170 -10.73 4.78 -23.52
N GLN A 171 -9.79 4.24 -22.78
CA GLN A 171 -10.08 3.81 -21.40
C GLN A 171 -10.06 5.03 -20.50
N GLY A 172 -11.26 5.55 -20.25
CA GLY A 172 -11.46 6.67 -19.37
C GLY A 172 -10.89 6.42 -17.96
N VAL A 173 -10.58 7.51 -17.29
CA VAL A 173 -10.18 7.56 -15.89
C VAL A 173 -11.29 6.92 -15.06
N TYR A 174 -10.97 5.83 -14.36
CA TYR A 174 -11.81 5.24 -13.32
C TYR A 174 -11.26 5.61 -11.96
#